data_a587a20c93d1630137cfdb03cc57dd31
#
_entry.id   a587a20c93d1630137cfdb03cc57dd31
#
_cell.length_a   1.000
_cell.length_b   1.000
_cell.length_c   1.000
_cell.angle_alpha   90.00
_cell.angle_beta   90.00
_cell.angle_gamma   90.00
#
_symmetry.space_group_name_H-M   'P 1'
#
loop_
_entity.id
_entity.type
_entity.pdbx_description
1 polymer ?
#
loop_
_entity_poly.entity_id
_entity_poly.type
_entity_poly.pdbx_seq_one_letter_code
_entity_poly.pdbx_strand_id
1 'polypeptide(L)'
;RSGGEALTDVRPLIRFNVSVMLEKNGRKETGVYGVGGRQSYDEYLKNDNWKNVCEEALRIASVNLTSKPAPAGEMKVVLGPGWPAILIHEAIGHGLEGDFNRKKTSAFHNLMGQKVASEGVTIVDDGTIGKRRGSLTIDDEGTPTEKTVLIENGILKNFMQDRLNARLMNTKSTGSGRRENYKHIVLPRMRNTMMMSGQHTQDEMIKSVDKGIFAVSFGGGQVDITSGKFVFNCTEAYEINNGKIGSPIKGATLIGDGPSILKEVSMVGNDMMMDPGIGTCGKAGQGVPVGVAQPSILIDKMTVGGTKL
;
A
#
# COMPACT_ATOMS: atom_id res chain seq x y z
N ARG A 1 28.95 -5.92 -12.10
CA ARG A 1 29.05 -4.45 -12.14
C ARG A 1 30.49 -4.01 -12.43
N SER A 2 30.68 -2.75 -12.75
CA SER A 2 32.00 -2.16 -12.85
C SER A 2 32.76 -2.37 -11.53
N GLY A 3 34.02 -2.84 -11.61
CA GLY A 3 34.80 -3.26 -10.45
C GLY A 3 34.95 -4.78 -10.32
N GLY A 4 34.46 -5.54 -11.28
CA GLY A 4 34.69 -6.99 -11.38
C GLY A 4 33.79 -7.87 -10.51
N GLU A 5 32.83 -7.31 -9.77
CA GLU A 5 31.93 -8.08 -8.93
C GLU A 5 30.75 -8.62 -9.76
N ALA A 6 30.57 -9.93 -9.81
CA ALA A 6 29.44 -10.62 -10.42
C ALA A 6 28.52 -11.14 -9.32
N LEU A 7 27.26 -10.66 -9.32
CA LEU A 7 26.24 -11.03 -8.35
C LEU A 7 25.05 -11.63 -9.09
N THR A 8 24.43 -12.64 -8.48
CA THR A 8 23.27 -13.32 -9.06
C THR A 8 22.09 -13.26 -8.11
N ASP A 9 20.88 -13.19 -8.67
CA ASP A 9 19.64 -13.27 -7.94
C ASP A 9 18.61 -14.04 -8.78
N VAL A 10 17.83 -14.89 -8.15
CA VAL A 10 16.76 -15.65 -8.81
C VAL A 10 15.45 -15.01 -8.44
N ARG A 11 14.74 -14.45 -9.43
CA ARG A 11 13.55 -13.63 -9.23
C ARG A 11 12.32 -14.21 -9.93
N PRO A 12 11.83 -15.41 -9.54
CA PRO A 12 10.56 -15.89 -10.06
C PRO A 12 9.49 -14.86 -9.69
N LEU A 13 8.53 -14.64 -10.58
CA LEU A 13 7.47 -13.68 -10.34
C LEU A 13 6.18 -14.23 -10.92
N ILE A 14 5.22 -14.48 -10.06
CA ILE A 14 3.92 -15.01 -10.43
C ILE A 14 2.82 -14.08 -9.95
N ARG A 15 1.77 -13.99 -10.75
CA ARG A 15 0.50 -13.39 -10.40
C ARG A 15 -0.63 -14.23 -10.98
N PHE A 16 -1.62 -14.55 -10.15
CA PHE A 16 -2.84 -15.23 -10.51
C PHE A 16 -4.04 -14.37 -10.14
N ASN A 17 -4.95 -14.11 -11.08
CA ASN A 17 -6.12 -13.28 -10.86
C ASN A 17 -7.38 -14.00 -11.33
N VAL A 18 -8.46 -13.81 -10.60
CA VAL A 18 -9.80 -14.27 -10.95
C VAL A 18 -10.73 -13.06 -10.98
N SER A 19 -11.58 -13.03 -12.00
CA SER A 19 -12.67 -12.06 -12.14
C SER A 19 -13.98 -12.81 -12.26
N VAL A 20 -14.95 -12.47 -11.42
CA VAL A 20 -16.29 -13.03 -11.41
C VAL A 20 -17.30 -11.92 -11.68
N MET A 21 -18.18 -12.12 -12.63
CA MET A 21 -19.31 -11.22 -12.88
C MET A 21 -20.59 -11.90 -12.39
N LEU A 22 -21.37 -11.21 -11.60
CA LEU A 22 -22.69 -11.62 -11.16
C LEU A 22 -23.76 -10.69 -11.72
N GLU A 23 -24.91 -11.24 -12.02
CA GLU A 23 -26.09 -10.49 -12.42
C GLU A 23 -27.30 -10.88 -11.56
N LYS A 24 -28.02 -9.86 -11.05
CA LYS A 24 -29.30 -10.06 -10.35
C LYS A 24 -30.22 -8.89 -10.64
N ASN A 25 -31.42 -9.18 -11.14
CA ASN A 25 -32.44 -8.17 -11.44
C ASN A 25 -31.94 -7.04 -12.35
N GLY A 26 -31.13 -7.37 -13.37
CA GLY A 26 -30.55 -6.42 -14.31
C GLY A 26 -29.32 -5.64 -13.80
N ARG A 27 -28.98 -5.75 -12.52
CA ARG A 27 -27.75 -5.20 -11.95
C ARG A 27 -26.61 -6.17 -12.14
N LYS A 28 -25.53 -5.68 -12.75
CA LYS A 28 -24.29 -6.44 -12.97
C LYS A 28 -23.17 -5.89 -12.10
N GLU A 29 -22.47 -6.77 -11.40
CA GLU A 29 -21.33 -6.40 -10.56
C GLU A 29 -20.18 -7.39 -10.75
N THR A 30 -18.97 -6.87 -10.64
CA THR A 30 -17.75 -7.66 -10.80
C THR A 30 -16.98 -7.69 -9.49
N GLY A 31 -16.52 -8.88 -9.12
CA GLY A 31 -15.52 -9.07 -8.07
C GLY A 31 -14.22 -9.54 -8.70
N VAL A 32 -13.11 -8.94 -8.27
CA VAL A 32 -11.77 -9.32 -8.73
C VAL A 32 -10.92 -9.58 -7.51
N TYR A 33 -10.24 -10.72 -7.52
CA TYR A 33 -9.25 -11.03 -6.49
C TYR A 33 -8.02 -11.66 -7.13
N GLY A 34 -6.85 -11.36 -6.59
CA GLY A 34 -5.60 -11.88 -7.12
C GLY A 34 -4.59 -12.16 -6.04
N VAL A 35 -3.70 -13.09 -6.31
CA VAL A 35 -2.57 -13.44 -5.46
C VAL A 35 -1.29 -13.49 -6.29
N GLY A 36 -0.14 -13.34 -5.65
CA GLY A 36 1.13 -13.41 -6.33
C GLY A 36 2.33 -13.37 -5.39
N GLY A 37 3.52 -13.54 -5.95
CA GLY A 37 4.75 -13.53 -5.17
C GLY A 37 5.97 -13.97 -5.97
N ARG A 38 7.11 -14.03 -5.29
CA ARG A 38 8.37 -14.55 -5.80
C ARG A 38 8.51 -16.02 -5.41
N GLN A 39 7.74 -16.87 -6.06
CA GLN A 39 7.72 -18.31 -5.79
C GLN A 39 7.26 -19.09 -7.02
N SER A 40 7.28 -20.43 -6.94
CA SER A 40 6.77 -21.32 -7.98
C SER A 40 5.25 -21.22 -8.12
N TYR A 41 4.74 -21.43 -9.33
CA TYR A 41 3.31 -21.48 -9.61
C TYR A 41 2.60 -22.59 -8.82
N ASP A 42 3.30 -23.69 -8.57
CA ASP A 42 2.80 -24.84 -7.82
C ASP A 42 2.30 -24.47 -6.42
N GLU A 43 2.89 -23.44 -5.78
CA GLU A 43 2.46 -22.98 -4.45
C GLU A 43 1.00 -22.48 -4.43
N TYR A 44 0.50 -22.00 -5.57
CA TYR A 44 -0.89 -21.55 -5.71
C TYR A 44 -1.85 -22.68 -6.12
N LEU A 45 -1.33 -23.76 -6.71
CA LEU A 45 -2.12 -24.92 -7.12
C LEU A 45 -2.25 -25.96 -6.00
N LYS A 46 -1.28 -26.01 -5.07
CA LYS A 46 -1.32 -26.92 -3.92
C LYS A 46 -2.48 -26.62 -2.99
N ASN A 47 -3.03 -27.66 -2.39
CA ASN A 47 -4.07 -27.58 -1.35
C ASN A 47 -5.30 -26.74 -1.77
N ASP A 48 -5.59 -26.71 -3.08
CA ASP A 48 -6.71 -25.97 -3.64
C ASP A 48 -6.68 -24.44 -3.35
N ASN A 49 -5.51 -23.85 -3.12
CA ASN A 49 -5.36 -22.41 -2.84
C ASN A 49 -6.01 -21.52 -3.91
N TRP A 50 -6.04 -21.99 -5.18
CA TRP A 50 -6.74 -21.30 -6.27
C TRP A 50 -8.26 -21.20 -6.04
N LYS A 51 -8.87 -22.16 -5.33
CA LYS A 51 -10.31 -22.12 -5.01
C LYS A 51 -10.62 -20.94 -4.09
N ASN A 52 -9.80 -20.70 -3.09
CA ASN A 52 -9.94 -19.55 -2.19
C ASN A 52 -9.92 -18.22 -2.97
N VAL A 53 -9.09 -18.14 -4.03
CA VAL A 53 -9.05 -16.96 -4.91
C VAL A 53 -10.36 -16.78 -5.69
N CYS A 54 -10.95 -17.88 -6.17
CA CYS A 54 -12.24 -17.87 -6.84
C CYS A 54 -13.39 -17.50 -5.88
N GLU A 55 -13.39 -18.07 -4.69
CA GLU A 55 -14.39 -17.81 -3.64
C GLU A 55 -14.36 -16.35 -3.20
N GLU A 56 -13.14 -15.79 -3.03
CA GLU A 56 -12.99 -14.39 -2.65
C GLU A 56 -13.46 -13.44 -3.77
N ALA A 57 -13.15 -13.72 -5.03
CA ALA A 57 -13.66 -12.95 -6.15
C ALA A 57 -15.21 -13.02 -6.22
N LEU A 58 -15.80 -14.19 -5.97
CA LEU A 58 -17.24 -14.37 -5.90
C LEU A 58 -17.86 -13.61 -4.73
N ARG A 59 -17.23 -13.66 -3.53
CA ARG A 59 -17.66 -12.93 -2.34
C ARG A 59 -17.72 -11.42 -2.62
N ILE A 60 -16.66 -10.85 -3.22
CA ILE A 60 -16.58 -9.42 -3.58
C ILE A 60 -17.71 -9.06 -4.55
N ALA A 61 -17.95 -9.85 -5.61
CA ALA A 61 -19.03 -9.61 -6.54
C ALA A 61 -20.41 -9.64 -5.85
N SER A 62 -20.61 -10.57 -4.90
CA SER A 62 -21.86 -10.73 -4.14
C SER A 62 -22.10 -9.54 -3.20
N VAL A 63 -21.07 -9.06 -2.53
CA VAL A 63 -21.12 -7.84 -1.68
C VAL A 63 -21.50 -6.64 -2.53
N ASN A 64 -20.86 -6.46 -3.69
CA ASN A 64 -21.15 -5.35 -4.60
C ASN A 64 -22.57 -5.33 -5.11
N LEU A 65 -23.21 -6.50 -5.33
CA LEU A 65 -24.61 -6.58 -5.73
C LEU A 65 -25.59 -5.98 -4.72
N THR A 66 -25.24 -5.98 -3.44
CA THR A 66 -26.07 -5.45 -2.35
C THR A 66 -25.65 -4.06 -1.89
N SER A 67 -24.57 -3.52 -2.44
CA SER A 67 -24.02 -2.23 -2.03
C SER A 67 -24.93 -1.05 -2.35
N LYS A 68 -24.94 -0.05 -1.46
CA LYS A 68 -25.62 1.24 -1.60
C LYS A 68 -24.63 2.32 -2.07
N PRO A 69 -25.12 3.47 -2.57
CA PRO A 69 -24.27 4.62 -2.83
C PRO A 69 -23.51 5.08 -1.58
N ALA A 70 -22.20 5.35 -1.73
CA ALA A 70 -21.37 5.82 -0.63
C ALA A 70 -21.74 7.25 -0.20
N PRO A 71 -21.63 7.58 1.11
CA PRO A 71 -21.77 8.95 1.59
C PRO A 71 -20.60 9.82 1.11
N ALA A 72 -20.83 11.13 1.02
CA ALA A 72 -19.80 12.13 0.74
C ALA A 72 -19.61 13.05 1.95
N GLY A 73 -18.38 13.56 2.11
CA GLY A 73 -18.03 14.52 3.15
C GLY A 73 -16.77 14.15 3.92
N GLU A 74 -16.48 14.95 4.93
CA GLU A 74 -15.37 14.67 5.84
C GLU A 74 -15.85 13.79 6.98
N MET A 75 -15.16 12.67 7.22
CA MET A 75 -15.58 11.70 8.23
C MET A 75 -14.42 10.82 8.72
N LYS A 76 -14.66 10.05 9.78
CA LYS A 76 -13.76 9.01 10.26
C LYS A 76 -13.74 7.84 9.29
N VAL A 77 -12.54 7.31 9.07
CA VAL A 77 -12.32 6.15 8.20
C VAL A 77 -11.49 5.10 8.93
N VAL A 78 -12.04 3.90 9.08
CA VAL A 78 -11.26 2.73 9.47
C VAL A 78 -10.77 2.06 8.19
N LEU A 79 -9.47 1.92 8.02
CA LEU A 79 -8.88 1.09 6.97
C LEU A 79 -8.61 -0.31 7.51
N GLY A 80 -8.99 -1.32 6.76
CA GLY A 80 -8.68 -2.71 7.07
C GLY A 80 -7.20 -3.04 6.93
N PRO A 81 -6.77 -4.24 7.41
CA PRO A 81 -5.38 -4.67 7.27
C PRO A 81 -5.05 -5.12 5.84
N GLY A 82 -3.77 -5.20 5.51
CA GLY A 82 -3.28 -5.75 4.24
C GLY A 82 -3.30 -4.77 3.07
N TRP A 83 -4.08 -5.04 2.02
CA TRP A 83 -4.07 -4.27 0.77
C TRP A 83 -4.37 -2.77 0.91
N PRO A 84 -5.18 -2.29 1.85
CA PRO A 84 -5.36 -0.86 2.09
C PRO A 84 -4.06 -0.08 2.36
N ALA A 85 -2.95 -0.76 2.72
CA ALA A 85 -1.62 -0.18 2.80
C ALA A 85 -1.11 0.45 1.48
N ILE A 86 -1.81 0.27 0.36
CA ILE A 86 -1.53 1.00 -0.87
C ILE A 86 -1.64 2.51 -0.65
N LEU A 87 -2.46 2.96 0.30
CA LEU A 87 -2.51 4.35 0.72
C LEU A 87 -1.15 4.82 1.26
N ILE A 88 -0.48 4.02 2.09
CA ILE A 88 0.85 4.34 2.62
C ILE A 88 1.89 4.38 1.49
N HIS A 89 1.79 3.45 0.53
CA HIS A 89 2.66 3.40 -0.64
C HIS A 89 2.60 4.71 -1.43
N GLU A 90 1.40 5.20 -1.73
CA GLU A 90 1.21 6.42 -2.50
C GLU A 90 1.43 7.69 -1.65
N ALA A 91 0.79 7.77 -0.48
CA ALA A 91 0.85 8.98 0.34
C ALA A 91 2.25 9.29 0.86
N ILE A 92 3.04 8.25 1.16
CA ILE A 92 4.34 8.38 1.83
C ILE A 92 5.47 7.77 0.99
N GLY A 93 5.29 6.55 0.48
CA GLY A 93 6.35 5.77 -0.13
C GLY A 93 7.05 6.51 -1.26
N HIS A 94 6.32 6.99 -2.25
CA HIS A 94 6.90 7.77 -3.33
C HIS A 94 7.54 9.08 -2.86
N GLY A 95 6.94 9.74 -1.86
CA GLY A 95 7.48 10.95 -1.24
C GLY A 95 8.82 10.73 -0.55
N LEU A 96 9.14 9.50 -0.15
CA LEU A 96 10.38 9.15 0.55
C LEU A 96 11.43 8.48 -0.36
N GLU A 97 11.25 8.48 -1.67
CA GLU A 97 12.28 8.07 -2.62
C GLU A 97 13.38 9.13 -2.73
N GLY A 98 14.63 8.71 -2.70
CA GLY A 98 15.79 9.58 -2.53
C GLY A 98 16.00 10.62 -3.64
N ASP A 99 15.66 10.27 -4.90
CA ASP A 99 15.84 11.19 -6.03
C ASP A 99 14.92 12.41 -5.98
N PHE A 100 13.66 12.24 -5.54
CA PHE A 100 12.74 13.37 -5.34
C PHE A 100 13.18 14.26 -4.17
N ASN A 101 13.69 13.65 -3.09
CA ASN A 101 14.18 14.38 -1.93
C ASN A 101 15.47 15.13 -2.23
N ARG A 102 16.43 14.53 -2.97
CA ARG A 102 17.64 15.20 -3.44
C ARG A 102 17.34 16.38 -4.36
N LYS A 103 16.38 16.21 -5.27
CA LYS A 103 15.94 17.28 -6.19
C LYS A 103 15.05 18.33 -5.53
N LYS A 104 14.67 18.13 -4.26
CA LYS A 104 13.76 19.00 -3.50
C LYS A 104 12.37 19.12 -4.12
N THR A 105 11.93 18.10 -4.83
CA THR A 105 10.60 18.06 -5.47
C THR A 105 9.56 17.28 -4.65
N SER A 106 9.97 16.57 -3.61
CA SER A 106 9.07 15.90 -2.66
C SER A 106 8.58 16.85 -1.58
N ALA A 107 7.34 16.69 -1.14
CA ALA A 107 6.80 17.34 0.05
C ALA A 107 7.58 17.02 1.34
N PHE A 108 8.41 15.97 1.35
CA PHE A 108 9.20 15.51 2.51
C PHE A 108 10.67 15.95 2.49
N HIS A 109 11.12 16.69 1.47
CA HIS A 109 12.54 16.91 1.20
C HIS A 109 13.34 17.58 2.34
N ASN A 110 12.72 18.33 3.23
CA ASN A 110 13.34 19.02 4.36
C ASN A 110 12.77 18.58 5.72
N LEU A 111 12.08 17.45 5.80
CA LEU A 111 11.42 16.98 7.01
C LEU A 111 12.20 15.88 7.76
N MET A 112 13.43 15.58 7.36
CA MET A 112 14.28 14.61 8.07
C MET A 112 14.41 14.98 9.55
N GLY A 113 14.15 14.01 10.44
CA GLY A 113 14.16 14.21 11.89
C GLY A 113 12.90 14.91 12.46
N GLN A 114 11.96 15.33 11.62
CA GLN A 114 10.73 15.99 12.03
C GLN A 114 9.56 15.02 12.18
N LYS A 115 8.54 15.44 12.94
CA LYS A 115 7.29 14.69 13.11
C LYS A 115 6.43 14.82 11.84
N VAL A 116 6.26 13.69 11.12
CA VAL A 116 5.49 13.58 9.87
C VAL A 116 4.24 12.70 10.00
N ALA A 117 4.09 12.01 11.14
CA ALA A 117 2.96 11.15 11.45
C ALA A 117 2.59 11.23 12.93
N SER A 118 1.46 10.66 13.31
CA SER A 118 1.07 10.50 14.73
C SER A 118 2.07 9.60 15.47
N GLU A 119 2.12 9.77 16.78
CA GLU A 119 2.83 8.86 17.67
C GLU A 119 2.28 7.43 17.53
N GLY A 120 3.16 6.42 17.62
CA GLY A 120 2.79 5.02 17.36
C GLY A 120 2.85 4.61 15.88
N VAL A 121 2.91 5.56 14.92
CA VAL A 121 3.06 5.24 13.50
C VAL A 121 4.53 4.96 13.18
N THR A 122 4.84 3.72 12.83
CA THR A 122 6.16 3.29 12.35
C THR A 122 6.02 2.66 10.98
N ILE A 123 6.79 3.15 10.00
CA ILE A 123 6.75 2.69 8.61
C ILE A 123 8.15 2.25 8.19
N VAL A 124 8.22 1.08 7.56
CA VAL A 124 9.45 0.50 7.04
C VAL A 124 9.28 0.14 5.56
N ASP A 125 10.38 0.09 4.83
CA ASP A 125 10.43 -0.56 3.52
C ASP A 125 11.42 -1.73 3.61
N ASP A 126 10.93 -2.97 3.44
CA ASP A 126 11.69 -4.20 3.68
C ASP A 126 11.76 -5.07 2.42
N GLY A 127 12.96 -5.20 1.87
CA GLY A 127 13.20 -6.07 0.72
C GLY A 127 13.57 -7.51 1.08
N THR A 128 13.70 -7.85 2.38
CA THR A 128 14.24 -9.14 2.83
C THR A 128 13.17 -10.22 3.08
N ILE A 129 11.89 -9.86 3.05
CA ILE A 129 10.78 -10.76 3.37
C ILE A 129 10.65 -11.84 2.28
N GLY A 130 10.84 -13.09 2.65
CA GLY A 130 10.79 -14.21 1.71
C GLY A 130 9.48 -14.32 0.93
N LYS A 131 9.56 -14.74 -0.34
CA LYS A 131 8.42 -14.98 -1.24
C LYS A 131 7.55 -13.75 -1.56
N ARG A 132 7.83 -12.58 -0.99
CA ARG A 132 7.04 -11.37 -1.29
C ARG A 132 7.40 -10.77 -2.64
N ARG A 133 6.40 -10.15 -3.28
CA ARG A 133 6.50 -9.60 -4.63
C ARG A 133 7.56 -8.50 -4.75
N GLY A 134 7.68 -7.65 -3.73
CA GLY A 134 8.65 -6.56 -3.69
C GLY A 134 10.07 -6.96 -3.26
N SER A 135 10.26 -8.19 -2.76
CA SER A 135 11.53 -8.63 -2.16
C SER A 135 12.59 -8.96 -3.20
N LEU A 136 13.85 -8.77 -2.82
CA LEU A 136 15.05 -8.98 -3.62
C LEU A 136 16.18 -9.47 -2.70
N THR A 137 17.13 -10.23 -3.21
CA THR A 137 18.39 -10.51 -2.50
C THR A 137 19.36 -9.33 -2.66
N ILE A 138 19.43 -8.82 -3.88
CA ILE A 138 20.20 -7.62 -4.26
C ILE A 138 19.31 -6.74 -5.13
N ASP A 139 19.52 -5.42 -5.10
CA ASP A 139 18.88 -4.50 -6.03
C ASP A 139 19.50 -4.55 -7.45
N ASP A 140 19.02 -3.74 -8.37
CA ASP A 140 19.52 -3.75 -9.76
C ASP A 140 20.86 -3.02 -9.94
N GLU A 141 21.46 -2.54 -8.86
CA GLU A 141 22.84 -2.04 -8.77
C GLU A 141 23.78 -3.04 -8.07
N GLY A 142 23.27 -4.20 -7.63
CA GLY A 142 24.03 -5.21 -6.89
C GLY A 142 24.25 -4.82 -5.41
N THR A 143 23.44 -3.96 -4.86
CA THR A 143 23.46 -3.65 -3.43
C THR A 143 22.55 -4.62 -2.69
N PRO A 144 23.02 -5.30 -1.63
CA PRO A 144 22.17 -6.13 -0.79
C PRO A 144 20.96 -5.35 -0.31
N THR A 145 19.78 -5.98 -0.35
CA THR A 145 18.58 -5.37 0.19
C THR A 145 18.57 -5.43 1.71
N GLU A 146 17.82 -4.54 2.33
CA GLU A 146 17.72 -4.45 3.79
C GLU A 146 16.30 -4.04 4.23
N LYS A 147 16.05 -4.07 5.52
CA LYS A 147 14.90 -3.40 6.14
C LYS A 147 15.29 -1.96 6.47
N THR A 148 14.70 -1.00 5.78
CA THR A 148 14.92 0.43 5.99
C THR A 148 13.77 1.01 6.82
N VAL A 149 14.06 1.54 8.00
CA VAL A 149 13.07 2.29 8.79
C VAL A 149 12.92 3.68 8.17
N LEU A 150 11.75 3.98 7.64
CA LEU A 150 11.43 5.27 7.00
C LEU A 150 10.90 6.28 8.02
N ILE A 151 9.90 5.86 8.79
CA ILE A 151 9.29 6.65 9.88
C ILE A 151 9.31 5.78 11.13
N GLU A 152 9.74 6.33 12.25
CA GLU A 152 9.75 5.67 13.54
C GLU A 152 9.00 6.52 14.55
N ASN A 153 7.93 5.95 15.11
CA ASN A 153 7.09 6.65 16.09
C ASN A 153 6.71 8.08 15.65
N GLY A 154 6.31 8.22 14.39
CA GLY A 154 5.91 9.50 13.78
C GLY A 154 7.04 10.38 13.27
N ILE A 155 8.31 10.03 13.51
CA ILE A 155 9.49 10.82 13.12
C ILE A 155 10.12 10.28 11.85
N LEU A 156 10.36 11.12 10.85
CA LEU A 156 11.04 10.76 9.61
C LEU A 156 12.51 10.45 9.87
N LYS A 157 12.96 9.23 9.54
CA LYS A 157 14.31 8.71 9.83
C LYS A 157 15.19 8.56 8.60
N ASN A 158 14.62 8.07 7.48
CA ASN A 158 15.39 7.78 6.28
C ASN A 158 14.57 7.98 5.00
N PHE A 159 15.30 8.09 3.90
CA PHE A 159 14.78 7.95 2.54
C PHE A 159 15.25 6.62 1.92
N MET A 160 14.51 6.11 0.96
CA MET A 160 14.94 4.97 0.14
C MET A 160 15.96 5.44 -0.89
N GLN A 161 17.14 4.82 -0.91
CA GLN A 161 18.28 5.28 -1.69
C GLN A 161 18.78 4.22 -2.69
N ASP A 162 18.99 4.64 -3.94
CA ASP A 162 19.92 3.99 -4.85
C ASP A 162 21.35 4.49 -4.59
N ARG A 163 22.33 3.98 -5.31
CA ARG A 163 23.74 4.35 -5.12
C ARG A 163 24.05 5.78 -5.56
N LEU A 164 23.42 6.23 -6.65
CA LEU A 164 23.63 7.58 -7.17
C LEU A 164 23.12 8.63 -6.18
N ASN A 165 21.87 8.50 -5.76
CA ASN A 165 21.25 9.50 -4.88
C ASN A 165 21.85 9.43 -3.47
N ALA A 166 22.18 8.24 -2.95
CA ALA A 166 22.92 8.08 -1.70
C ALA A 166 24.23 8.83 -1.72
N ARG A 167 25.05 8.67 -2.77
CA ARG A 167 26.33 9.40 -2.91
C ARG A 167 26.12 10.90 -2.95
N LEU A 168 25.13 11.39 -3.71
CA LEU A 168 24.88 12.83 -3.87
C LEU A 168 24.27 13.47 -2.62
N MET A 169 23.67 12.67 -1.75
CA MET A 169 23.12 13.10 -0.44
C MET A 169 24.05 12.77 0.73
N ASN A 170 25.27 12.28 0.45
CA ASN A 170 26.26 11.88 1.47
C ASN A 170 25.69 10.86 2.48
N THR A 171 24.99 9.85 1.99
CA THR A 171 24.40 8.77 2.79
C THR A 171 24.70 7.41 2.16
N LYS A 172 24.14 6.32 2.72
CA LYS A 172 24.31 4.95 2.22
C LYS A 172 23.12 4.54 1.34
N SER A 173 23.39 3.71 0.32
CA SER A 173 22.33 3.04 -0.43
C SER A 173 21.60 2.05 0.49
N THR A 174 20.29 1.98 0.33
CA THR A 174 19.40 1.09 1.10
C THR A 174 19.03 -0.19 0.33
N GLY A 175 19.72 -0.47 -0.81
CA GLY A 175 19.34 -1.57 -1.68
C GLY A 175 17.97 -1.37 -2.34
N SER A 176 17.64 -0.13 -2.66
CA SER A 176 16.37 0.28 -3.27
C SER A 176 16.53 0.72 -4.74
N GLY A 177 17.72 0.54 -5.32
CA GLY A 177 17.98 0.85 -6.72
C GLY A 177 17.31 -0.18 -7.64
N ARG A 178 16.18 0.17 -8.26
CA ARG A 178 15.38 -0.78 -9.06
C ARG A 178 15.04 -0.23 -10.44
N ARG A 179 14.83 -1.13 -11.38
CA ARG A 179 14.35 -0.86 -12.75
C ARG A 179 13.44 -1.99 -13.23
N GLU A 180 12.60 -1.71 -14.21
CA GLU A 180 11.74 -2.71 -14.82
C GLU A 180 12.56 -3.81 -15.53
N ASN A 181 13.50 -3.37 -16.36
CA ASN A 181 14.40 -4.27 -17.10
C ASN A 181 15.67 -3.52 -17.54
N TYR A 182 16.54 -4.21 -18.29
CA TYR A 182 17.84 -3.66 -18.72
C TYR A 182 17.75 -2.40 -19.61
N LYS A 183 16.59 -2.10 -20.21
CA LYS A 183 16.40 -0.91 -21.06
C LYS A 183 16.13 0.37 -20.26
N HIS A 184 15.89 0.22 -18.96
CA HIS A 184 15.52 1.35 -18.07
C HIS A 184 16.67 1.75 -17.16
N ILE A 185 16.73 3.00 -16.80
CA ILE A 185 17.66 3.48 -15.77
C ILE A 185 17.22 2.98 -14.40
N VAL A 186 18.19 2.77 -13.52
CA VAL A 186 17.91 2.45 -12.12
C VAL A 186 17.46 3.70 -11.38
N LEU A 187 16.45 3.56 -10.54
CA LEU A 187 15.88 4.62 -9.70
C LEU A 187 15.65 4.11 -8.29
N PRO A 188 15.63 4.98 -7.27
CA PRO A 188 15.14 4.59 -5.94
C PRO A 188 13.66 4.19 -6.04
N ARG A 189 13.32 3.01 -5.57
CA ARG A 189 11.96 2.45 -5.64
C ARG A 189 11.64 1.67 -4.38
N MET A 190 10.38 1.69 -3.98
CA MET A 190 9.85 0.86 -2.90
C MET A 190 10.01 -0.63 -3.19
N ARG A 191 10.05 -1.44 -2.13
CA ARG A 191 10.07 -2.92 -2.14
C ARG A 191 8.80 -3.47 -1.49
N ASN A 192 8.77 -3.66 -0.17
CA ASN A 192 7.56 -3.92 0.58
C ASN A 192 7.43 -2.82 1.64
N THR A 193 6.56 -1.86 1.38
CA THR A 193 6.34 -0.71 2.27
C THR A 193 5.25 -1.06 3.27
N MET A 194 5.56 -0.98 4.56
CA MET A 194 4.71 -1.53 5.61
C MET A 194 4.57 -0.59 6.79
N MET A 195 3.35 -0.47 7.33
CA MET A 195 3.13 0.07 8.67
C MET A 195 3.21 -1.08 9.69
N MET A 196 3.97 -0.88 10.74
CA MET A 196 4.13 -1.85 11.83
C MET A 196 2.90 -1.87 12.72
N SER A 197 2.66 -3.03 13.38
CA SER A 197 1.56 -3.20 14.32
C SER A 197 1.64 -2.24 15.50
N GLY A 198 0.46 -1.75 15.91
CA GLY A 198 0.22 -1.06 17.18
C GLY A 198 -0.42 -2.00 18.21
N GLN A 199 -1.30 -1.45 19.05
CA GLN A 199 -1.87 -2.18 20.20
C GLN A 199 -3.39 -2.36 20.13
N HIS A 200 -4.09 -1.57 19.29
CA HIS A 200 -5.55 -1.58 19.22
C HIS A 200 -6.08 -2.77 18.43
N THR A 201 -7.29 -3.17 18.71
CA THR A 201 -8.03 -4.12 17.87
C THR A 201 -8.89 -3.37 16.85
N GLN A 202 -9.17 -4.00 15.70
CA GLN A 202 -10.10 -3.45 14.70
C GLN A 202 -11.48 -3.20 15.31
N ASP A 203 -11.93 -4.09 16.20
CA ASP A 203 -13.23 -3.97 16.87
C ASP A 203 -13.32 -2.73 17.78
N GLU A 204 -12.25 -2.41 18.51
CA GLU A 204 -12.16 -1.15 19.28
C GLU A 204 -12.26 0.07 18.39
N MET A 205 -11.57 0.07 17.24
CA MET A 205 -11.64 1.17 16.27
C MET A 205 -13.06 1.36 15.76
N ILE A 206 -13.72 0.28 15.31
CA ILE A 206 -15.09 0.34 14.80
C ILE A 206 -16.05 0.87 15.87
N LYS A 207 -15.94 0.37 17.12
CA LYS A 207 -16.76 0.81 18.25
C LYS A 207 -16.59 2.30 18.60
N SER A 208 -15.43 2.88 18.32
CA SER A 208 -15.13 4.30 18.58
C SER A 208 -15.68 5.26 17.53
N VAL A 209 -16.30 4.75 16.46
CA VAL A 209 -16.82 5.56 15.34
C VAL A 209 -18.34 5.60 15.37
N ASP A 210 -18.91 6.78 15.65
CA ASP A 210 -20.38 6.99 15.60
C ASP A 210 -20.88 7.01 14.15
N LYS A 211 -20.17 7.70 13.26
CA LYS A 211 -20.46 7.78 11.83
C LYS A 211 -19.19 7.84 11.01
N GLY A 212 -19.05 6.92 10.07
CA GLY A 212 -17.88 6.81 9.22
C GLY A 212 -17.98 5.66 8.23
N ILE A 213 -16.84 5.25 7.70
CA ILE A 213 -16.75 4.09 6.82
C ILE A 213 -15.63 3.14 7.25
N PHE A 214 -15.82 1.86 6.95
CA PHE A 214 -14.79 0.83 7.01
C PHE A 214 -14.40 0.47 5.59
N ALA A 215 -13.19 0.83 5.17
CA ALA A 215 -12.66 0.56 3.83
C ALA A 215 -11.76 -0.68 3.86
N VAL A 216 -12.18 -1.71 3.12
CA VAL A 216 -11.55 -3.04 3.14
C VAL A 216 -10.61 -3.23 1.98
N SER A 217 -10.94 -2.69 0.79
CA SER A 217 -10.14 -2.88 -0.41
C SER A 217 -10.23 -1.70 -1.38
N PHE A 218 -9.19 -1.54 -2.19
CA PHE A 218 -9.04 -0.47 -3.18
C PHE A 218 -8.73 -1.03 -4.56
N GLY A 219 -9.23 -0.38 -5.60
CA GLY A 219 -8.96 -0.71 -7.00
C GLY A 219 -7.65 -0.13 -7.53
N GLY A 220 -7.03 0.76 -6.79
CA GLY A 220 -5.82 1.48 -7.13
C GLY A 220 -5.90 2.92 -6.65
N GLY A 221 -4.81 3.65 -6.75
CA GLY A 221 -4.71 5.04 -6.36
C GLY A 221 -3.72 5.81 -7.25
N GLN A 222 -3.73 7.10 -7.08
CA GLN A 222 -2.80 8.02 -7.73
C GLN A 222 -2.33 9.05 -6.72
N VAL A 223 -1.06 9.46 -6.84
CA VAL A 223 -0.48 10.53 -6.03
C VAL A 223 0.22 11.56 -6.92
N ASP A 224 0.05 12.82 -6.59
CA ASP A 224 0.93 13.91 -7.03
C ASP A 224 2.06 14.04 -6.02
N ILE A 225 3.25 13.62 -6.38
CA ILE A 225 4.41 13.56 -5.47
C ILE A 225 4.83 14.94 -4.96
N THR A 226 4.62 15.99 -5.76
CA THR A 226 5.01 17.36 -5.42
C THR A 226 4.11 17.94 -4.32
N SER A 227 2.80 17.78 -4.46
CA SER A 227 1.82 18.24 -3.47
C SER A 227 1.50 17.21 -2.40
N GLY A 228 1.82 15.93 -2.64
CA GLY A 228 1.43 14.80 -1.79
C GLY A 228 -0.04 14.41 -1.89
N LYS A 229 -0.84 15.06 -2.75
CA LYS A 229 -2.27 14.78 -2.89
C LYS A 229 -2.51 13.42 -3.51
N PHE A 230 -3.42 12.65 -2.93
CA PHE A 230 -3.79 11.33 -3.41
C PHE A 230 -5.30 11.15 -3.55
N VAL A 231 -5.67 10.19 -4.41
CA VAL A 231 -7.06 9.75 -4.62
C VAL A 231 -7.08 8.23 -4.72
N PHE A 232 -7.97 7.58 -3.95
CA PHE A 232 -8.19 6.13 -3.96
C PHE A 232 -9.66 5.78 -4.13
N ASN A 233 -9.97 4.83 -5.02
CA ASN A 233 -11.32 4.30 -5.16
C ASN A 233 -11.45 3.01 -4.35
N CYS A 234 -12.40 2.98 -3.41
CA CYS A 234 -12.72 1.76 -2.67
C CYS A 234 -13.47 0.78 -3.60
N THR A 235 -13.00 -0.46 -3.61
CA THR A 235 -13.68 -1.59 -4.28
C THR A 235 -14.54 -2.38 -3.32
N GLU A 236 -14.27 -2.27 -2.03
CA GLU A 236 -15.09 -2.81 -0.95
C GLU A 236 -15.02 -1.88 0.26
N ALA A 237 -16.17 -1.40 0.71
CA ALA A 237 -16.30 -0.59 1.91
C ALA A 237 -17.69 -0.77 2.54
N TYR A 238 -17.82 -0.40 3.81
CA TYR A 238 -19.04 -0.50 4.60
C TYR A 238 -19.28 0.79 5.36
N GLU A 239 -20.54 1.13 5.60
CA GLU A 239 -20.88 2.17 6.57
C GLU A 239 -20.52 1.73 7.99
N ILE A 240 -20.11 2.68 8.82
CA ILE A 240 -20.07 2.51 10.28
C ILE A 240 -21.11 3.44 10.87
N ASN A 241 -22.02 2.87 11.67
CA ASN A 241 -23.07 3.62 12.37
C ASN A 241 -23.14 3.16 13.82
N ASN A 242 -22.95 4.08 14.77
CA ASN A 242 -22.98 3.83 16.22
C ASN A 242 -22.11 2.63 16.63
N GLY A 243 -20.85 2.63 16.18
CA GLY A 243 -19.88 1.59 16.52
C GLY A 243 -20.12 0.23 15.89
N LYS A 244 -20.91 0.12 14.82
CA LYS A 244 -21.24 -1.14 14.14
C LYS A 244 -21.06 -1.04 12.64
N ILE A 245 -20.53 -2.11 12.03
CA ILE A 245 -20.48 -2.25 10.57
C ILE A 245 -21.91 -2.41 10.05
N GLY A 246 -22.27 -1.55 9.10
CA GLY A 246 -23.57 -1.52 8.46
C GLY A 246 -23.58 -2.10 7.05
N SER A 247 -24.34 -1.47 6.15
CA SER A 247 -24.47 -1.93 4.75
C SER A 247 -23.18 -1.72 3.96
N PRO A 248 -22.88 -2.63 3.00
CA PRO A 248 -21.83 -2.37 2.03
C PRO A 248 -22.16 -1.14 1.17
N ILE A 249 -21.13 -0.37 0.83
CA ILE A 249 -21.23 0.86 0.04
C ILE A 249 -20.33 0.78 -1.18
N LYS A 250 -20.74 1.47 -2.26
CA LYS A 250 -20.00 1.55 -3.53
C LYS A 250 -19.80 3.00 -3.96
N GLY A 251 -18.67 3.25 -4.63
CA GLY A 251 -18.32 4.57 -5.13
C GLY A 251 -17.71 5.49 -4.09
N ALA A 252 -17.23 4.95 -2.97
CA ALA A 252 -16.43 5.70 -2.03
C ALA A 252 -15.05 5.99 -2.62
N THR A 253 -14.65 7.25 -2.57
CA THR A 253 -13.32 7.72 -3.00
C THR A 253 -12.65 8.42 -1.83
N LEU A 254 -11.47 7.95 -1.41
CA LEU A 254 -10.69 8.58 -0.35
C LEU A 254 -9.77 9.64 -0.96
N ILE A 255 -9.79 10.85 -0.41
CA ILE A 255 -9.03 11.99 -0.90
C ILE A 255 -8.28 12.63 0.28
N GLY A 256 -6.99 12.89 0.09
CA GLY A 256 -6.15 13.49 1.11
C GLY A 256 -4.79 13.90 0.58
N ASP A 257 -3.89 14.23 1.49
CA ASP A 257 -2.47 14.44 1.19
C ASP A 257 -1.58 13.70 2.18
N GLY A 258 -0.42 13.22 1.69
CA GLY A 258 0.50 12.39 2.46
C GLY A 258 1.02 13.04 3.75
N PRO A 259 1.52 14.28 3.72
CA PRO A 259 2.03 14.95 4.91
C PRO A 259 1.01 15.14 6.04
N SER A 260 -0.28 15.26 5.69
CA SER A 260 -1.34 15.49 6.67
C SER A 260 -1.98 14.20 7.15
N ILE A 261 -2.24 13.23 6.25
CA ILE A 261 -3.08 12.09 6.56
C ILE A 261 -2.53 11.19 7.69
N LEU A 262 -1.22 11.00 7.75
CA LEU A 262 -0.62 10.19 8.82
C LEU A 262 -0.65 10.88 10.19
N LYS A 263 -0.90 12.18 10.25
CA LYS A 263 -1.10 12.92 11.50
C LYS A 263 -2.53 12.75 12.04
N GLU A 264 -3.46 12.35 11.18
CA GLU A 264 -4.85 12.04 11.53
C GLU A 264 -5.04 10.58 11.98
N VAL A 265 -3.99 9.75 11.96
CA VAL A 265 -4.06 8.37 12.47
C VAL A 265 -4.11 8.42 14.01
N SER A 266 -5.25 8.04 14.56
CA SER A 266 -5.47 8.05 16.02
C SER A 266 -5.32 6.67 16.67
N MET A 267 -5.51 5.59 15.90
CA MET A 267 -5.34 4.22 16.39
C MET A 267 -4.63 3.37 15.35
N VAL A 268 -3.67 2.54 15.80
CA VAL A 268 -2.95 1.56 14.98
C VAL A 268 -3.23 0.16 15.54
N GLY A 269 -3.65 -0.75 14.69
CA GLY A 269 -4.08 -2.10 15.04
C GLY A 269 -2.95 -3.08 15.33
N ASN A 270 -3.31 -4.22 15.87
CA ASN A 270 -2.40 -5.34 16.15
C ASN A 270 -2.54 -6.49 15.13
N ASP A 271 -3.35 -6.31 14.10
CA ASP A 271 -3.78 -7.27 13.10
C ASP A 271 -3.05 -7.11 11.74
N MET A 272 -1.76 -6.76 11.75
CA MET A 272 -0.99 -6.52 10.52
C MET A 272 -1.09 -7.70 9.55
N MET A 273 -1.44 -7.39 8.31
CA MET A 273 -1.45 -8.33 7.20
C MET A 273 -0.62 -7.82 6.03
N MET A 274 -0.03 -8.74 5.28
CA MET A 274 0.56 -8.45 3.98
C MET A 274 -0.53 -8.40 2.91
N ASP A 275 -0.30 -7.62 1.85
CA ASP A 275 -1.13 -7.66 0.64
C ASP A 275 -1.11 -9.07 0.01
N PRO A 276 -2.07 -9.41 -0.87
CA PRO A 276 -2.09 -10.74 -1.51
C PRO A 276 -0.99 -10.94 -2.57
N GLY A 277 -0.12 -9.96 -2.82
CA GLY A 277 0.99 -10.05 -3.75
C GLY A 277 0.65 -9.64 -5.18
N ILE A 278 -0.14 -8.59 -5.35
CA ILE A 278 -0.56 -8.11 -6.67
C ILE A 278 0.05 -6.77 -7.08
N GLY A 279 0.76 -6.09 -6.17
CA GLY A 279 1.25 -4.74 -6.34
C GLY A 279 2.23 -4.57 -7.50
N THR A 280 2.04 -3.52 -8.28
CA THR A 280 2.99 -3.03 -9.29
C THR A 280 3.05 -1.51 -9.19
N CYS A 281 4.23 -0.98 -8.98
CA CYS A 281 4.48 0.44 -8.81
C CYS A 281 5.02 1.05 -10.11
N GLY A 282 4.43 2.15 -10.56
CA GLY A 282 4.85 2.91 -11.73
C GLY A 282 5.66 4.14 -11.37
N LYS A 283 6.78 4.41 -12.06
CA LYS A 283 7.56 5.66 -11.96
C LYS A 283 8.39 5.84 -13.23
N ALA A 284 8.37 7.03 -13.78
CA ALA A 284 9.14 7.40 -14.96
C ALA A 284 8.95 6.41 -16.14
N GLY A 285 7.70 5.97 -16.39
CA GLY A 285 7.37 5.07 -17.50
C GLY A 285 7.82 3.62 -17.30
N GLN A 286 8.24 3.21 -16.11
CA GLN A 286 8.65 1.85 -15.81
C GLN A 286 7.92 1.28 -14.58
N GLY A 287 7.56 -0.01 -14.63
CA GLY A 287 6.87 -0.74 -13.59
C GLY A 287 7.78 -1.69 -12.81
N VAL A 288 7.67 -1.72 -11.48
CA VAL A 288 8.37 -2.71 -10.65
C VAL A 288 7.39 -3.42 -9.72
N PRO A 289 7.58 -4.73 -9.45
CA PRO A 289 6.77 -5.45 -8.49
C PRO A 289 7.02 -4.91 -7.07
N VAL A 290 5.94 -4.69 -6.31
CA VAL A 290 6.00 -4.22 -4.93
C VAL A 290 5.05 -5.00 -4.04
N GLY A 291 5.25 -4.93 -2.74
CA GLY A 291 4.33 -5.38 -1.72
C GLY A 291 3.99 -4.25 -0.76
N VAL A 292 2.89 -4.40 -0.07
CA VAL A 292 2.47 -3.49 1.00
C VAL A 292 1.94 -4.28 2.20
N ALA A 293 1.98 -3.69 3.38
CA ALA A 293 1.32 -4.26 4.56
C ALA A 293 0.91 -3.16 5.53
N GLN A 294 -0.17 -3.40 6.23
CA GLN A 294 -0.57 -2.61 7.38
C GLN A 294 -1.48 -3.41 8.32
N PRO A 295 -1.57 -3.02 9.59
CA PRO A 295 -2.69 -3.38 10.45
C PRO A 295 -3.91 -2.53 10.09
N SER A 296 -5.04 -2.80 10.73
CA SER A 296 -6.15 -1.85 10.75
C SER A 296 -5.70 -0.50 11.31
N ILE A 297 -6.17 0.61 10.74
CA ILE A 297 -5.91 1.96 11.26
C ILE A 297 -7.20 2.79 11.29
N LEU A 298 -7.33 3.63 12.31
CA LEU A 298 -8.36 4.65 12.38
C LEU A 298 -7.78 6.00 12.00
N ILE A 299 -8.39 6.64 11.02
CA ILE A 299 -8.09 8.00 10.58
C ILE A 299 -9.27 8.88 10.99
N ASP A 300 -9.02 9.86 11.86
CA ASP A 300 -10.08 10.67 12.45
C ASP A 300 -10.75 11.62 11.45
N LYS A 301 -9.98 12.04 10.42
CA LYS A 301 -10.44 13.03 9.47
C LYS A 301 -9.94 12.71 8.06
N MET A 302 -10.86 12.33 7.18
CA MET A 302 -10.58 12.06 5.77
C MET A 302 -11.75 12.53 4.90
N THR A 303 -11.43 13.12 3.76
CA THR A 303 -12.44 13.45 2.76
C THR A 303 -12.83 12.18 2.00
N VAL A 304 -14.12 11.88 2.03
CA VAL A 304 -14.73 10.80 1.26
C VAL A 304 -15.58 11.41 0.17
N GLY A 305 -15.23 11.15 -1.08
CA GLY A 305 -16.10 11.37 -2.23
C GLY A 305 -17.10 10.23 -2.32
N GLY A 306 -18.36 10.56 -2.54
CA GLY A 306 -19.44 9.58 -2.61
C GLY A 306 -20.32 9.77 -3.84
N THR A 307 -21.23 8.83 -4.04
CA THR A 307 -22.22 8.84 -5.12
C THR A 307 -23.67 9.04 -4.62
N LYS A 308 -23.83 9.20 -3.30
CA LYS A 308 -25.12 9.54 -2.70
C LYS A 308 -25.34 11.05 -2.87
N LEU A 309 -26.31 11.41 -3.69
CA LEU A 309 -26.83 12.77 -3.85
C LEU A 309 -27.77 13.12 -2.70
#